data_12e316eb9227f7c3c6e47c689b8d99d1
#
_entry.id   12e316eb9227f7c3c6e47c689b8d99d1
#
_cell.length_a   1.000
_cell.length_b   1.000
_cell.length_c   1.000
_cell.angle_alpha   90.00
_cell.angle_beta   90.00
_cell.angle_gamma   90.00
#
_symmetry.space_group_name_H-M   'P 1'
#
loop_
_entity.id
_entity.type
_entity.pdbx_description
1 polymer ?
#
loop_
_entity_poly.entity_id
_entity_poly.type
_entity_poly.pdbx_seq_one_letter_code
_entity_poly.pdbx_strand_id
1 'polypeptide(L)'
;MSAAARSVPWAGFAGHAARRLRPARPWLPVAAAWLVALLATLAVSLLAPLQIAYEAPSLHVAIETGTALIGLVATATVLRGWRDGLRLDRLVIAAGLAVIALTSVALAAMVAIEPGAGPHGPVGLTGMLVGALLVCAGAFAPARRPAAPRTAVAATAVVVVLAALGAAAGPVEFVLDEWRGHRPGSDPMRQLLAQPFAAIALQLVMAVSLAAASLGLTARGVRTKDSFARHLGLAVTFSAFAMVMYALLPRVGHGWVHMGDVLRLAFCVVLLWAAVREAAAAVAARAAARERRRIARDIHDGVAQELAFIRRHAARLAGDPEAEQIVVAAERALRDSRWAIEHLSRPLDEPLERVLARHAAVIAARTGVAVTFSTSGSAEVGPEVSEVLARILGEAVANARHGNASVVHVELTADPLRLRVIDDGTGFDTAASTPGFGLGGMRERAALVGAELSVRSNPGAGTEVAVELR
;
A
#
# COMPACT_ATOMS: atom_id res chain seq x y z
N MET A 1 61.00 -10.34 -10.07
CA MET A 1 60.37 -10.02 -8.79
C MET A 1 58.87 -9.85 -9.06
N SER A 2 58.09 -10.85 -8.65
CA SER A 2 56.66 -11.00 -8.94
C SER A 2 55.85 -10.08 -8.03
N ALA A 3 55.07 -9.19 -8.57
CA ALA A 3 54.04 -8.40 -7.85
C ALA A 3 52.69 -9.08 -7.97
N ALA A 4 52.30 -9.83 -6.94
CA ALA A 4 51.02 -10.44 -6.81
C ALA A 4 49.92 -9.37 -6.61
N ALA A 5 49.04 -9.22 -7.59
CA ALA A 5 47.83 -8.44 -7.46
C ALA A 5 46.89 -9.11 -6.46
N ARG A 6 46.68 -8.47 -5.31
CA ARG A 6 45.68 -8.88 -4.32
C ARG A 6 44.27 -8.53 -4.87
N SER A 7 43.55 -9.55 -5.30
CA SER A 7 42.12 -9.46 -5.58
C SER A 7 41.36 -9.25 -4.27
N VAL A 8 40.67 -8.12 -4.14
CA VAL A 8 39.77 -7.84 -3.03
C VAL A 8 38.48 -8.66 -3.27
N PRO A 9 38.06 -9.55 -2.35
CA PRO A 9 36.88 -10.37 -2.56
C PRO A 9 35.61 -9.58 -2.24
N TRP A 10 34.93 -9.10 -3.25
CA TRP A 10 33.54 -8.56 -3.15
C TRP A 10 32.46 -9.64 -2.98
N ALA A 11 32.84 -10.88 -2.76
CA ALA A 11 31.93 -12.04 -2.64
C ALA A 11 31.30 -12.25 -1.27
N GLY A 12 31.44 -11.32 -0.31
CA GLY A 12 31.06 -11.54 1.10
C GLY A 12 29.73 -10.93 1.56
N PHE A 13 29.00 -10.15 0.76
CA PHE A 13 27.78 -9.46 1.22
C PHE A 13 26.46 -9.92 0.60
N ALA A 14 26.47 -10.89 -0.30
CA ALA A 14 25.25 -11.44 -0.93
C ALA A 14 24.71 -12.72 -0.26
N GLY A 15 25.25 -13.11 0.90
CA GLY A 15 24.97 -14.42 1.53
C GLY A 15 24.09 -14.42 2.78
N HIS A 16 23.35 -13.35 3.09
CA HIS A 16 22.25 -13.48 4.04
C HIS A 16 21.02 -13.95 3.28
N ALA A 17 20.97 -15.31 3.19
CA ALA A 17 19.80 -16.04 2.77
C ALA A 17 18.55 -15.34 3.28
N ALA A 18 17.79 -14.72 2.37
CA ALA A 18 16.38 -14.52 2.56
C ALA A 18 15.80 -15.93 2.79
N ARG A 19 15.70 -16.36 4.07
CA ARG A 19 14.82 -17.46 4.46
C ARG A 19 13.50 -17.09 3.79
N ARG A 20 13.15 -17.82 2.75
CA ARG A 20 11.79 -17.85 2.22
C ARG A 20 10.92 -18.34 3.38
N LEU A 21 10.53 -17.38 4.25
CA LEU A 21 9.43 -17.58 5.17
C LEU A 21 8.29 -18.05 4.27
N ARG A 22 7.83 -19.29 4.47
CA ARG A 22 6.60 -19.80 3.85
C ARG A 22 5.59 -18.65 3.90
N PRO A 23 4.86 -18.35 2.80
CA PRO A 23 3.93 -17.26 2.81
C PRO A 23 3.01 -17.45 4.02
N ALA A 24 3.12 -16.57 5.02
CA ALA A 24 2.28 -16.62 6.19
C ALA A 24 0.85 -16.65 5.66
N ARG A 25 0.06 -17.66 6.05
CA ARG A 25 -1.34 -17.78 5.60
C ARG A 25 -2.02 -16.47 5.93
N PRO A 26 -2.35 -15.62 4.96
CA PRO A 26 -2.69 -14.21 5.21
C PRO A 26 -4.01 -14.05 5.98
N TRP A 27 -4.84 -15.12 6.00
CA TRP A 27 -6.09 -15.20 6.73
C TRP A 27 -5.93 -15.65 8.19
N LEU A 28 -4.78 -16.25 8.55
CA LEU A 28 -4.58 -16.85 9.87
C LEU A 28 -4.80 -15.87 11.03
N PRO A 29 -4.28 -14.62 11.01
CA PRO A 29 -4.50 -13.67 12.11
C PRO A 29 -5.98 -13.32 12.31
N VAL A 30 -6.72 -13.13 11.21
CA VAL A 30 -8.14 -12.80 11.27
C VAL A 30 -8.96 -14.02 11.72
N ALA A 31 -8.68 -15.21 11.22
CA ALA A 31 -9.34 -16.44 11.66
C ALA A 31 -9.08 -16.71 13.15
N ALA A 32 -7.86 -16.50 13.64
CA ALA A 32 -7.53 -16.60 15.06
C ALA A 32 -8.30 -15.57 15.90
N ALA A 33 -8.40 -14.31 15.44
CA ALA A 33 -9.17 -13.27 16.12
C ALA A 33 -10.66 -13.60 16.17
N TRP A 34 -11.23 -14.12 15.09
CA TRP A 34 -12.61 -14.60 15.05
C TRP A 34 -12.83 -15.72 16.08
N LEU A 35 -11.93 -16.70 16.13
CA LEU A 35 -12.01 -17.80 17.08
C LEU A 35 -11.91 -17.30 18.54
N VAL A 36 -10.92 -16.46 18.84
CA VAL A 36 -10.72 -15.90 20.19
C VAL A 36 -11.91 -15.06 20.60
N ALA A 37 -12.41 -14.17 19.75
CA ALA A 37 -13.55 -13.32 20.06
C ALA A 37 -14.84 -14.16 20.24
N LEU A 38 -15.04 -15.19 19.40
CA LEU A 38 -16.17 -16.12 19.57
C LEU A 38 -16.10 -16.88 20.88
N LEU A 39 -14.95 -17.46 21.21
CA LEU A 39 -14.75 -18.19 22.47
C LEU A 39 -14.93 -17.28 23.68
N ALA A 40 -14.42 -16.06 23.64
CA ALA A 40 -14.65 -15.06 24.68
C ALA A 40 -16.13 -14.73 24.83
N THR A 41 -16.85 -14.53 23.72
CA THR A 41 -18.30 -14.28 23.72
C THR A 41 -19.06 -15.45 24.33
N LEU A 42 -18.76 -16.67 23.91
CA LEU A 42 -19.40 -17.87 24.48
C LEU A 42 -19.08 -18.04 25.97
N ALA A 43 -17.83 -17.86 26.37
CA ALA A 43 -17.44 -17.96 27.79
C ALA A 43 -18.19 -16.96 28.64
N VAL A 44 -18.28 -15.70 28.23
CA VAL A 44 -19.03 -14.68 28.98
C VAL A 44 -20.53 -14.96 28.97
N SER A 45 -21.09 -15.48 27.89
CA SER A 45 -22.52 -15.80 27.81
C SER A 45 -22.92 -17.00 28.69
N LEU A 46 -22.01 -17.99 28.85
CA LEU A 46 -22.29 -19.23 29.56
C LEU A 46 -21.82 -19.23 31.01
N LEU A 47 -20.84 -18.41 31.39
CA LEU A 47 -20.21 -18.39 32.69
C LEU A 47 -20.60 -17.11 33.46
N ALA A 48 -21.58 -17.21 34.37
CA ALA A 48 -22.03 -16.08 35.16
C ALA A 48 -20.91 -15.26 35.84
N PRO A 49 -19.80 -15.86 36.37
CA PRO A 49 -18.70 -15.10 36.96
C PRO A 49 -17.97 -14.17 35.99
N LEU A 50 -18.10 -14.38 34.67
CA LEU A 50 -17.52 -13.53 33.65
C LEU A 50 -18.45 -12.41 33.17
N GLN A 51 -19.70 -12.42 33.60
CA GLN A 51 -20.68 -11.36 33.30
C GLN A 51 -20.46 -10.15 34.20
N ILE A 52 -19.23 -9.64 34.18
CA ILE A 52 -18.82 -8.52 35.01
C ILE A 52 -19.32 -7.22 34.40
N ALA A 53 -20.07 -6.46 35.18
CA ALA A 53 -20.44 -5.09 34.88
C ALA A 53 -20.30 -4.26 36.15
N TYR A 54 -19.66 -3.12 36.09
CA TYR A 54 -19.51 -2.21 37.21
C TYR A 54 -19.59 -0.76 36.77
N GLU A 55 -20.05 0.07 37.69
CA GLU A 55 -20.17 1.49 37.43
C GLU A 55 -18.81 2.17 37.55
N ALA A 56 -18.32 2.73 36.42
CA ALA A 56 -17.05 3.42 36.33
C ALA A 56 -17.12 4.53 35.26
N PRO A 57 -17.83 5.63 35.53
CA PRO A 57 -18.06 6.69 34.53
C PRO A 57 -16.77 7.25 33.95
N SER A 58 -15.76 7.50 34.78
CA SER A 58 -14.45 8.01 34.35
C SER A 58 -13.73 7.05 33.41
N LEU A 59 -13.79 5.74 33.65
CA LEU A 59 -13.20 4.74 32.77
C LEU A 59 -13.98 4.64 31.46
N HIS A 60 -15.29 4.74 31.49
CA HIS A 60 -16.13 4.74 30.30
C HIS A 60 -15.81 5.98 29.41
N VAL A 61 -15.71 7.16 29.99
CA VAL A 61 -15.28 8.39 29.26
C VAL A 61 -13.89 8.20 28.68
N ALA A 62 -12.95 7.60 29.40
CA ALA A 62 -11.61 7.33 28.90
C ALA A 62 -11.61 6.39 27.69
N ILE A 63 -12.43 5.31 27.71
CA ILE A 63 -12.59 4.37 26.61
C ILE A 63 -13.20 5.06 25.38
N GLU A 64 -14.26 5.86 25.56
CA GLU A 64 -14.90 6.61 24.46
C GLU A 64 -13.94 7.64 23.85
N THR A 65 -13.25 8.42 24.68
CA THR A 65 -12.26 9.41 24.22
C THR A 65 -11.09 8.72 23.51
N GLY A 66 -10.59 7.61 24.05
CA GLY A 66 -9.55 6.80 23.41
C GLY A 66 -9.99 6.26 22.05
N THR A 67 -11.21 5.76 21.95
CA THR A 67 -11.80 5.28 20.68
C THR A 67 -11.89 6.42 19.66
N ALA A 68 -12.32 7.60 20.08
CA ALA A 68 -12.43 8.77 19.22
C ALA A 68 -11.06 9.19 18.67
N LEU A 69 -10.05 9.34 19.53
CA LEU A 69 -8.70 9.73 19.13
C LEU A 69 -8.08 8.71 18.17
N ILE A 70 -8.18 7.43 18.47
CA ILE A 70 -7.65 6.35 17.63
C ILE A 70 -8.40 6.29 16.29
N GLY A 71 -9.72 6.47 16.30
CA GLY A 71 -10.54 6.53 15.10
C GLY A 71 -10.14 7.70 14.18
N LEU A 72 -9.85 8.88 14.74
CA LEU A 72 -9.36 10.04 13.98
C LEU A 72 -7.96 9.79 13.39
N VAL A 73 -7.05 9.20 14.16
CA VAL A 73 -5.72 8.81 13.67
C VAL A 73 -5.84 7.80 12.52
N ALA A 74 -6.71 6.80 12.64
CA ALA A 74 -6.96 5.82 11.59
C ALA A 74 -7.57 6.47 10.35
N THR A 75 -8.53 7.39 10.52
CA THR A 75 -9.12 8.19 9.43
C THR A 75 -8.03 8.96 8.67
N ALA A 76 -7.17 9.70 9.39
CA ALA A 76 -6.06 10.43 8.81
C ALA A 76 -5.08 9.52 8.08
N THR A 77 -4.85 8.30 8.60
CA THR A 77 -3.96 7.29 7.98
C THR A 77 -4.55 6.78 6.67
N VAL A 78 -5.85 6.48 6.62
CA VAL A 78 -6.56 6.07 5.39
C VAL A 78 -6.51 7.16 4.33
N LEU A 79 -6.66 8.43 4.73
CA LEU A 79 -6.63 9.59 3.83
C LEU A 79 -5.22 10.03 3.43
N ARG A 80 -4.17 9.53 4.07
CA ARG A 80 -2.77 9.95 3.81
C ARG A 80 -2.34 9.75 2.34
N GLY A 81 -2.90 8.77 1.65
CA GLY A 81 -2.70 8.52 0.22
C GLY A 81 -3.47 9.49 -0.72
N TRP A 82 -4.08 10.55 -0.20
CA TRP A 82 -4.84 11.54 -0.97
C TRP A 82 -4.04 12.16 -2.14
N ARG A 83 -2.75 12.47 -1.91
CA ARG A 83 -1.89 13.09 -2.91
C ARG A 83 -1.56 12.16 -4.09
N ASP A 84 -1.57 10.84 -3.86
CA ASP A 84 -1.28 9.81 -4.87
C ASP A 84 -2.52 9.41 -5.68
N GLY A 85 -3.66 10.01 -5.38
CA GLY A 85 -4.95 9.81 -6.03
C GLY A 85 -6.00 9.27 -5.07
N LEU A 86 -7.05 10.08 -4.86
CA LEU A 86 -8.18 9.73 -4.03
C LEU A 86 -8.92 8.51 -4.61
N ARG A 87 -9.11 7.48 -3.80
CA ARG A 87 -9.88 6.27 -4.16
C ARG A 87 -11.19 6.25 -3.38
N LEU A 88 -12.26 5.87 -4.04
CA LEU A 88 -13.61 5.87 -3.47
C LEU A 88 -13.72 4.95 -2.25
N ASP A 89 -13.16 3.75 -2.31
CA ASP A 89 -13.14 2.79 -1.21
C ASP A 89 -12.49 3.37 0.06
N ARG A 90 -11.34 4.02 -0.08
CA ARG A 90 -10.64 4.66 1.05
C ARG A 90 -11.42 5.85 1.62
N LEU A 91 -12.06 6.62 0.76
CA LEU A 91 -12.88 7.75 1.18
C LEU A 91 -14.06 7.29 2.04
N VAL A 92 -14.77 6.26 1.61
CA VAL A 92 -15.93 5.72 2.32
C VAL A 92 -15.52 5.07 3.65
N ILE A 93 -14.41 4.32 3.70
CA ILE A 93 -13.86 3.77 4.96
C ILE A 93 -13.49 4.90 5.92
N ALA A 94 -12.80 5.94 5.43
CA ALA A 94 -12.41 7.07 6.25
C ALA A 94 -13.64 7.81 6.82
N ALA A 95 -14.69 7.98 6.03
CA ALA A 95 -15.95 8.54 6.49
C ALA A 95 -16.56 7.72 7.62
N GLY A 96 -16.62 6.39 7.45
CA GLY A 96 -17.14 5.49 8.49
C GLY A 96 -16.37 5.58 9.80
N LEU A 97 -15.03 5.56 9.73
CA LEU A 97 -14.17 5.72 10.90
C LEU A 97 -14.32 7.09 11.57
N ALA A 98 -14.46 8.16 10.77
CA ALA A 98 -14.70 9.50 11.28
C ALA A 98 -16.06 9.61 11.99
N VAL A 99 -17.12 9.04 11.43
CA VAL A 99 -18.44 9.02 12.05
C VAL A 99 -18.41 8.27 13.38
N ILE A 100 -17.79 7.10 13.46
CA ILE A 100 -17.60 6.34 14.70
C ILE A 100 -16.84 7.18 15.73
N ALA A 101 -15.75 7.83 15.32
CA ALA A 101 -14.94 8.65 16.22
C ALA A 101 -15.73 9.84 16.78
N LEU A 102 -16.45 10.58 15.93
CA LEU A 102 -17.24 11.74 16.36
C LEU A 102 -18.43 11.32 17.24
N THR A 103 -19.05 10.18 16.95
CA THR A 103 -20.09 9.60 17.82
C THR A 103 -19.53 9.24 19.20
N SER A 104 -18.31 8.67 19.26
CA SER A 104 -17.64 8.39 20.53
C SER A 104 -17.32 9.68 21.33
N VAL A 105 -16.98 10.79 20.66
CA VAL A 105 -16.84 12.10 21.34
C VAL A 105 -18.18 12.52 21.97
N ALA A 106 -19.26 12.42 21.22
CA ALA A 106 -20.58 12.81 21.72
C ALA A 106 -21.01 11.93 22.92
N LEU A 107 -20.75 10.63 22.86
CA LEU A 107 -21.04 9.70 23.97
C LEU A 107 -20.17 9.99 25.20
N ALA A 108 -18.88 10.29 25.02
CA ALA A 108 -18.00 10.69 26.13
C ALA A 108 -18.49 11.99 26.80
N ALA A 109 -18.89 12.97 26.00
CA ALA A 109 -19.44 14.22 26.52
C ALA A 109 -20.74 14.00 27.32
N MET A 110 -21.61 13.15 26.82
CA MET A 110 -22.86 12.81 27.49
C MET A 110 -22.64 12.19 28.88
N VAL A 111 -21.74 11.21 28.99
CA VAL A 111 -21.38 10.58 30.28
C VAL A 111 -20.69 11.57 31.22
N ALA A 112 -19.89 12.52 30.67
CA ALA A 112 -19.22 13.54 31.49
C ALA A 112 -20.20 14.58 32.06
N ILE A 113 -21.29 14.87 31.34
CA ILE A 113 -22.35 15.80 31.79
C ILE A 113 -23.23 15.13 32.84
N GLU A 114 -23.63 13.88 32.59
CA GLU A 114 -24.51 13.16 33.49
C GLU A 114 -24.17 11.67 33.61
N PRO A 115 -23.33 11.31 34.60
CA PRO A 115 -22.86 9.94 34.77
C PRO A 115 -23.95 8.91 35.06
N GLY A 116 -25.11 9.31 35.61
CA GLY A 116 -26.22 8.44 36.02
C GLY A 116 -27.36 8.33 35.00
N ALA A 117 -27.22 8.96 33.82
CA ALA A 117 -28.28 8.89 32.82
C ALA A 117 -28.49 7.45 32.31
N GLY A 118 -29.73 7.14 31.94
CA GLY A 118 -30.15 5.81 31.45
C GLY A 118 -29.41 5.36 30.16
N PRO A 119 -29.76 4.19 29.58
CA PRO A 119 -29.07 3.64 28.43
C PRO A 119 -29.02 4.61 27.23
N HIS A 120 -27.93 4.55 26.47
CA HIS A 120 -27.68 5.42 25.29
C HIS A 120 -28.97 5.56 24.48
N GLY A 121 -29.41 6.79 24.29
CA GLY A 121 -30.57 7.09 23.48
C GLY A 121 -30.36 6.58 22.02
N PRO A 122 -31.42 6.40 21.25
CA PRO A 122 -31.35 5.86 19.89
C PRO A 122 -30.40 6.64 18.98
N VAL A 123 -30.09 7.85 19.32
CA VAL A 123 -29.23 8.77 18.52
C VAL A 123 -27.75 8.33 18.52
N GLY A 124 -27.18 7.92 19.67
CA GLY A 124 -25.82 7.39 19.74
C GLY A 124 -25.66 6.09 18.95
N LEU A 125 -26.65 5.20 19.03
CA LEU A 125 -26.67 3.95 18.29
C LEU A 125 -26.79 4.18 16.76
N THR A 126 -27.57 5.19 16.33
CA THR A 126 -27.69 5.52 14.90
C THR A 126 -26.40 6.03 14.31
N GLY A 127 -25.65 6.89 15.00
CA GLY A 127 -24.33 7.33 14.57
C GLY A 127 -23.34 6.18 14.40
N MET A 128 -23.27 5.27 15.38
CA MET A 128 -22.45 4.07 15.31
C MET A 128 -22.86 3.15 14.14
N LEU A 129 -24.18 2.97 13.91
CA LEU A 129 -24.70 2.19 12.79
C LEU A 129 -24.29 2.78 11.44
N VAL A 130 -24.46 4.08 11.25
CA VAL A 130 -24.04 4.76 10.01
C VAL A 130 -22.56 4.55 9.77
N GLY A 131 -21.72 4.71 10.79
CA GLY A 131 -20.30 4.45 10.71
C GLY A 131 -19.97 3.01 10.32
N ALA A 132 -20.62 2.03 10.95
CA ALA A 132 -20.44 0.60 10.64
C ALA A 132 -20.85 0.26 9.20
N LEU A 133 -21.98 0.79 8.74
CA LEU A 133 -22.45 0.61 7.36
C LEU A 133 -21.50 1.24 6.33
N LEU A 134 -20.95 2.43 6.62
CA LEU A 134 -19.95 3.07 5.76
C LEU A 134 -18.64 2.26 5.70
N VAL A 135 -18.14 1.75 6.82
CA VAL A 135 -16.95 0.87 6.82
C VAL A 135 -17.23 -0.39 6.00
N CYS A 136 -18.42 -0.99 6.16
CA CYS A 136 -18.84 -2.14 5.37
C CYS A 136 -18.92 -1.81 3.87
N ALA A 137 -19.62 -0.76 3.51
CA ALA A 137 -19.74 -0.31 2.12
C ALA A 137 -18.37 -0.04 1.50
N GLY A 138 -17.46 0.62 2.23
CA GLY A 138 -16.10 0.87 1.81
C GLY A 138 -15.26 -0.40 1.63
N ALA A 139 -15.50 -1.44 2.44
CA ALA A 139 -14.83 -2.73 2.29
C ALA A 139 -15.10 -3.41 0.94
N PHE A 140 -16.30 -3.23 0.40
CA PHE A 140 -16.74 -3.81 -0.89
C PHE A 140 -16.72 -2.81 -2.05
N ALA A 141 -16.53 -1.52 -1.79
CA ALA A 141 -16.48 -0.50 -2.84
C ALA A 141 -15.34 -0.75 -3.84
N PRO A 142 -15.56 -0.44 -5.13
CA PRO A 142 -14.51 -0.60 -6.14
C PRO A 142 -13.37 0.39 -5.89
N ALA A 143 -12.14 -0.07 -6.13
CA ALA A 143 -10.91 0.71 -5.98
C ALA A 143 -10.76 1.72 -7.15
N ARG A 144 -11.79 2.50 -7.44
CA ARG A 144 -11.84 3.46 -8.55
C ARG A 144 -11.57 4.87 -8.04
N ARG A 145 -11.01 5.70 -8.90
CA ARG A 145 -10.96 7.15 -8.65
C ARG A 145 -12.34 7.73 -8.93
N PRO A 146 -12.91 8.59 -8.07
CA PRO A 146 -14.18 9.25 -8.35
C PRO A 146 -14.02 10.17 -9.57
N ALA A 147 -15.03 10.21 -10.44
CA ALA A 147 -15.04 11.06 -11.62
C ALA A 147 -14.91 12.56 -11.25
N ALA A 148 -15.50 12.96 -10.12
CA ALA A 148 -15.43 14.30 -9.56
C ALA A 148 -14.89 14.25 -8.13
N PRO A 149 -13.57 14.29 -7.90
CA PRO A 149 -12.98 14.08 -6.58
C PRO A 149 -13.38 15.14 -5.56
N ARG A 150 -13.56 16.40 -5.96
CA ARG A 150 -13.97 17.49 -5.06
C ARG A 150 -15.41 17.30 -4.56
N THR A 151 -16.32 16.91 -5.43
CA THR A 151 -17.72 16.65 -5.05
C THR A 151 -17.87 15.40 -4.21
N ALA A 152 -17.09 14.35 -4.48
CA ALA A 152 -17.06 13.13 -3.64
C ALA A 152 -16.59 13.46 -2.21
N VAL A 153 -15.58 14.29 -2.06
CA VAL A 153 -15.08 14.74 -0.76
C VAL A 153 -16.12 15.60 -0.06
N ALA A 154 -16.71 16.58 -0.75
CA ALA A 154 -17.75 17.44 -0.18
C ALA A 154 -18.95 16.62 0.28
N ALA A 155 -19.45 15.67 -0.54
CA ALA A 155 -20.54 14.78 -0.17
C ALA A 155 -20.20 13.92 1.06
N THR A 156 -18.97 13.40 1.12
CA THR A 156 -18.49 12.63 2.27
C THR A 156 -18.42 13.48 3.54
N ALA A 157 -17.91 14.70 3.42
CA ALA A 157 -17.84 15.65 4.55
C ALA A 157 -19.26 16.00 5.06
N VAL A 158 -20.21 16.21 4.16
CA VAL A 158 -21.62 16.44 4.53
C VAL A 158 -22.20 15.26 5.30
N VAL A 159 -21.98 14.01 4.83
CA VAL A 159 -22.44 12.80 5.53
C VAL A 159 -21.83 12.71 6.93
N VAL A 160 -20.52 12.95 7.07
CA VAL A 160 -19.82 12.94 8.36
C VAL A 160 -20.37 14.02 9.29
N VAL A 161 -20.58 15.25 8.78
CA VAL A 161 -21.11 16.36 9.58
C VAL A 161 -22.55 16.08 10.02
N LEU A 162 -23.43 15.61 9.12
CA LEU A 162 -24.82 15.27 9.46
C LEU A 162 -24.89 14.14 10.50
N ALA A 163 -24.04 13.11 10.35
CA ALA A 163 -23.98 12.03 11.32
C ALA A 163 -23.46 12.53 12.69
N ALA A 164 -22.47 13.42 12.71
CA ALA A 164 -21.95 14.03 13.92
C ALA A 164 -22.99 14.95 14.60
N LEU A 165 -23.71 15.76 13.83
CA LEU A 165 -24.81 16.60 14.36
C LEU A 165 -25.95 15.72 14.92
N GLY A 166 -26.32 14.65 14.21
CA GLY A 166 -27.26 13.67 14.70
C GLY A 166 -26.81 13.05 16.03
N ALA A 167 -25.55 12.64 16.13
CA ALA A 167 -25.00 12.08 17.36
C ALA A 167 -24.95 13.11 18.51
N ALA A 168 -24.73 14.38 18.20
CA ALA A 168 -24.73 15.48 19.18
C ALA A 168 -26.14 15.91 19.63
N ALA A 169 -27.18 15.61 18.84
CA ALA A 169 -28.56 15.97 19.18
C ALA A 169 -29.08 15.21 20.42
N GLY A 170 -28.61 13.97 20.65
CA GLY A 170 -29.00 13.18 21.81
C GLY A 170 -28.71 13.84 23.15
N PRO A 171 -27.49 14.36 23.41
CA PRO A 171 -27.21 15.13 24.62
C PRO A 171 -28.08 16.38 24.78
N VAL A 172 -28.44 17.04 23.68
CA VAL A 172 -29.29 18.24 23.70
C VAL A 172 -30.74 17.90 24.06
N GLU A 173 -31.31 16.84 23.45
CA GLU A 173 -32.66 16.37 23.78
C GLU A 173 -32.74 15.94 25.24
N PHE A 174 -31.71 15.25 25.74
CA PHE A 174 -31.62 14.80 27.12
C PHE A 174 -31.68 16.01 28.09
N VAL A 175 -30.83 17.02 27.87
CA VAL A 175 -30.83 18.25 28.69
C VAL A 175 -32.19 18.97 28.62
N LEU A 176 -32.84 18.98 27.46
CA LEU A 176 -34.16 19.60 27.29
C LEU A 176 -35.27 18.83 28.01
N ASP A 177 -35.23 17.48 28.04
CA ASP A 177 -36.22 16.64 28.72
C ASP A 177 -36.08 16.76 30.26
N GLU A 178 -34.85 16.86 30.74
CA GLU A 178 -34.62 17.13 32.17
C GLU A 178 -35.13 18.53 32.56
N TRP A 179 -34.87 19.53 31.74
CA TRP A 179 -35.39 20.91 31.94
C TRP A 179 -36.93 20.94 31.92
N ARG A 180 -37.59 20.04 31.16
CA ARG A 180 -39.03 19.86 31.13
C ARG A 180 -39.59 19.08 32.31
N GLY A 181 -38.73 18.60 33.23
CA GLY A 181 -39.13 17.91 34.46
C GLY A 181 -39.54 16.44 34.27
N HIS A 182 -39.20 15.83 33.13
CA HIS A 182 -39.40 14.41 32.90
C HIS A 182 -38.24 13.61 33.53
N ARG A 183 -38.40 13.22 34.80
CA ARG A 183 -37.46 12.33 35.48
C ARG A 183 -37.71 10.89 35.02
N PRO A 184 -36.73 10.15 34.43
CA PRO A 184 -36.86 8.73 34.23
C PRO A 184 -37.03 8.02 35.55
N GLY A 185 -38.03 7.16 35.67
CA GLY A 185 -38.32 6.41 36.88
C GLY A 185 -37.13 5.59 37.39
N SER A 186 -36.84 5.67 38.67
CA SER A 186 -35.64 5.17 39.34
C SER A 186 -35.62 3.66 39.63
N ASP A 187 -36.37 2.82 38.90
CA ASP A 187 -36.38 1.37 39.11
C ASP A 187 -35.38 0.67 38.15
N PRO A 188 -34.18 0.22 38.64
CA PRO A 188 -33.17 -0.43 37.86
C PRO A 188 -33.66 -1.70 37.15
N MET A 189 -34.59 -2.43 37.73
CA MET A 189 -35.12 -3.66 37.18
C MET A 189 -36.06 -3.39 36.01
N ARG A 190 -36.82 -2.30 36.02
CA ARG A 190 -37.65 -1.87 34.91
C ARG A 190 -36.79 -1.32 33.74
N GLN A 191 -35.67 -0.67 34.03
CA GLN A 191 -34.73 -0.21 33.02
C GLN A 191 -34.03 -1.39 32.32
N LEU A 192 -33.71 -2.47 33.04
CA LEU A 192 -33.11 -3.69 32.50
C LEU A 192 -34.06 -4.41 31.53
N LEU A 193 -35.36 -4.43 31.85
CA LEU A 193 -36.40 -5.06 31.03
C LEU A 193 -36.89 -4.17 29.89
N ALA A 194 -36.59 -2.90 29.91
CA ALA A 194 -37.06 -1.90 28.94
C ALA A 194 -36.06 -1.54 27.86
N GLN A 195 -35.00 -2.35 27.64
CA GLN A 195 -34.20 -2.18 26.41
C GLN A 195 -35.15 -2.36 25.23
N PRO A 196 -35.41 -1.33 24.43
CA PRO A 196 -36.32 -1.48 23.32
C PRO A 196 -35.71 -2.51 22.38
N PHE A 197 -36.50 -3.48 21.95
CA PHE A 197 -36.13 -4.48 20.90
C PHE A 197 -35.37 -3.85 19.74
N ALA A 198 -35.67 -2.59 19.42
CA ALA A 198 -34.97 -1.78 18.43
C ALA A 198 -33.50 -1.59 18.75
N ALA A 199 -33.06 -1.42 19.98
CA ALA A 199 -31.66 -1.24 20.34
C ALA A 199 -30.84 -2.52 20.10
N ILE A 200 -31.40 -3.66 20.51
CA ILE A 200 -30.79 -4.98 20.26
C ILE A 200 -30.70 -5.25 18.77
N ALA A 201 -31.77 -4.96 17.99
CA ALA A 201 -31.78 -5.13 16.55
C ALA A 201 -30.70 -4.26 15.87
N LEU A 202 -30.55 -2.99 16.26
CA LEU A 202 -29.53 -2.09 15.74
C LEU A 202 -28.10 -2.61 16.04
N GLN A 203 -27.86 -3.10 17.27
CA GLN A 203 -26.57 -3.67 17.64
C GLN A 203 -26.24 -4.93 16.84
N LEU A 204 -27.21 -5.80 16.58
CA LEU A 204 -27.03 -6.99 15.75
C LEU A 204 -26.76 -6.62 14.28
N VAL A 205 -27.45 -5.62 13.73
CA VAL A 205 -27.18 -5.11 12.38
C VAL A 205 -25.77 -4.52 12.29
N MET A 206 -25.32 -3.78 13.31
CA MET A 206 -23.93 -3.30 13.38
C MET A 206 -22.93 -4.46 13.44
N ALA A 207 -23.21 -5.49 14.28
CA ALA A 207 -22.34 -6.66 14.38
C ALA A 207 -22.17 -7.38 13.04
N VAL A 208 -23.28 -7.64 12.33
CA VAL A 208 -23.27 -8.27 11.00
C VAL A 208 -22.53 -7.41 9.98
N SER A 209 -22.78 -6.10 9.97
CA SER A 209 -22.12 -5.16 9.05
C SER A 209 -20.60 -5.12 9.27
N LEU A 210 -20.17 -5.06 10.54
CA LEU A 210 -18.75 -5.05 10.90
C LEU A 210 -18.10 -6.42 10.64
N ALA A 211 -18.81 -7.53 10.86
CA ALA A 211 -18.35 -8.87 10.51
C ALA A 211 -18.11 -9.01 8.99
N ALA A 212 -19.05 -8.56 8.18
CA ALA A 212 -18.90 -8.50 6.72
C ALA A 212 -17.73 -7.59 6.31
N ALA A 213 -17.59 -6.42 6.95
CA ALA A 213 -16.47 -5.50 6.71
C ALA A 213 -15.12 -6.15 7.04
N SER A 214 -15.01 -6.88 8.17
CA SER A 214 -13.79 -7.62 8.55
C SER A 214 -13.35 -8.58 7.44
N LEU A 215 -14.27 -9.40 6.93
CA LEU A 215 -13.98 -10.36 5.86
C LEU A 215 -13.65 -9.66 4.54
N GLY A 216 -14.42 -8.63 4.17
CA GLY A 216 -14.22 -7.85 2.94
C GLY A 216 -12.87 -7.14 2.92
N LEU A 217 -12.49 -6.47 4.02
CA LEU A 217 -11.19 -5.79 4.17
C LEU A 217 -10.02 -6.78 4.12
N THR A 218 -10.17 -7.93 4.79
CA THR A 218 -9.15 -8.99 4.77
C THR A 218 -8.98 -9.56 3.37
N ALA A 219 -10.07 -9.92 2.68
CA ALA A 219 -10.04 -10.42 1.32
C ALA A 219 -9.40 -9.40 0.35
N ARG A 220 -9.77 -8.12 0.48
CA ARG A 220 -9.17 -7.04 -0.27
C ARG A 220 -7.67 -6.94 0.01
N GLY A 221 -7.28 -6.86 1.29
CA GLY A 221 -5.88 -6.73 1.68
C GLY A 221 -4.99 -7.89 1.24
N VAL A 222 -5.57 -9.09 1.09
CA VAL A 222 -4.87 -10.25 0.51
C VAL A 222 -4.70 -10.07 -0.99
N ARG A 223 -5.77 -9.71 -1.71
CA ARG A 223 -5.74 -9.54 -3.18
C ARG A 223 -4.85 -8.39 -3.62
N THR A 224 -4.86 -7.28 -2.89
CA THR A 224 -4.12 -6.05 -3.25
C THR A 224 -2.77 -5.94 -2.55
N LYS A 225 -2.37 -6.93 -1.75
CA LYS A 225 -1.17 -6.90 -0.89
C LYS A 225 -1.17 -5.71 0.10
N ASP A 226 -2.35 -5.13 0.38
CA ASP A 226 -2.52 -3.99 1.28
C ASP A 226 -2.52 -4.47 2.74
N SER A 227 -1.40 -4.21 3.45
CA SER A 227 -1.23 -4.64 4.84
C SER A 227 -2.16 -3.89 5.78
N PHE A 228 -2.41 -2.60 5.53
CA PHE A 228 -3.30 -1.81 6.37
C PHE A 228 -4.75 -2.31 6.29
N ALA A 229 -5.26 -2.63 5.10
CA ALA A 229 -6.59 -3.20 4.93
C ALA A 229 -6.76 -4.52 5.70
N ARG A 230 -5.74 -5.39 5.73
CA ARG A 230 -5.75 -6.64 6.53
C ARG A 230 -5.82 -6.38 8.03
N HIS A 231 -5.01 -5.45 8.53
CA HIS A 231 -5.00 -5.12 9.96
C HIS A 231 -6.28 -4.38 10.37
N LEU A 232 -6.84 -3.55 9.50
CA LEU A 232 -8.14 -2.94 9.72
C LEU A 232 -9.25 -4.01 9.80
N GLY A 233 -9.23 -5.00 8.90
CA GLY A 233 -10.14 -6.16 8.96
C GLY A 233 -10.00 -6.92 10.28
N LEU A 234 -8.78 -7.14 10.77
CA LEU A 234 -8.50 -7.73 12.08
C LEU A 234 -9.07 -6.90 13.22
N ALA A 235 -8.87 -5.58 13.22
CA ALA A 235 -9.41 -4.69 14.25
C ALA A 235 -10.94 -4.73 14.28
N VAL A 236 -11.57 -4.59 13.11
CA VAL A 236 -13.03 -4.58 12.97
C VAL A 236 -13.68 -5.88 13.45
N THR A 237 -12.98 -7.02 13.45
CA THR A 237 -13.45 -8.27 14.08
C THR A 237 -13.82 -8.07 15.53
N PHE A 238 -12.94 -7.47 16.32
CA PHE A 238 -13.20 -7.24 17.75
C PHE A 238 -14.37 -6.27 17.97
N SER A 239 -14.52 -5.25 17.12
CA SER A 239 -15.66 -4.34 17.17
C SER A 239 -16.98 -5.05 16.84
N ALA A 240 -17.00 -6.00 15.89
CA ALA A 240 -18.19 -6.78 15.58
C ALA A 240 -18.64 -7.61 16.79
N PHE A 241 -17.72 -8.31 17.45
CA PHE A 241 -18.04 -9.10 18.66
C PHE A 241 -18.36 -8.22 19.86
N ALA A 242 -17.80 -7.02 19.98
CA ALA A 242 -18.23 -6.06 20.99
C ALA A 242 -19.72 -5.71 20.85
N MET A 243 -20.20 -5.51 19.62
CA MET A 243 -21.63 -5.25 19.37
C MET A 243 -22.51 -6.45 19.76
N VAL A 244 -22.05 -7.68 19.52
CA VAL A 244 -22.74 -8.89 19.98
C VAL A 244 -22.82 -8.91 21.50
N MET A 245 -21.72 -8.59 22.21
CA MET A 245 -21.69 -8.51 23.66
C MET A 245 -22.66 -7.47 24.20
N TYR A 246 -22.74 -6.30 23.56
CA TYR A 246 -23.68 -5.26 23.98
C TYR A 246 -25.15 -5.64 23.76
N ALA A 247 -25.42 -6.49 22.75
CA ALA A 247 -26.77 -7.03 22.53
C ALA A 247 -27.14 -8.12 23.53
N LEU A 248 -26.19 -8.98 23.92
CA LEU A 248 -26.41 -10.09 24.86
C LEU A 248 -26.43 -9.65 26.31
N LEU A 249 -25.62 -8.64 26.66
CA LEU A 249 -25.47 -8.10 28.01
C LEU A 249 -25.88 -6.63 28.03
N PRO A 250 -27.17 -6.33 28.16
CA PRO A 250 -27.67 -4.97 28.08
C PRO A 250 -27.06 -4.08 29.17
N ARG A 251 -26.74 -2.83 28.82
CA ARG A 251 -26.19 -1.84 29.75
C ARG A 251 -27.24 -1.35 30.71
N VAL A 252 -26.87 -1.27 32.00
CA VAL A 252 -27.74 -0.74 33.04
C VAL A 252 -27.75 0.80 33.06
N GLY A 253 -26.69 1.45 32.54
CA GLY A 253 -26.56 2.90 32.44
C GLY A 253 -25.34 3.37 31.67
N HIS A 254 -25.21 4.68 31.44
CA HIS A 254 -24.14 5.28 30.63
C HIS A 254 -22.74 5.17 31.25
N GLY A 255 -22.62 5.09 32.57
CA GLY A 255 -21.33 5.00 33.27
C GLY A 255 -20.82 3.57 33.49
N TRP A 256 -21.50 2.56 32.97
CA TRP A 256 -21.16 1.15 33.20
C TRP A 256 -20.17 0.62 32.17
N VAL A 257 -19.17 -0.10 32.68
CA VAL A 257 -18.15 -0.81 31.89
C VAL A 257 -18.37 -2.31 32.00
N HIS A 258 -18.34 -3.03 30.92
CA HIS A 258 -18.52 -4.47 30.87
C HIS A 258 -17.66 -5.14 29.77
N MET A 259 -17.79 -6.48 29.63
CA MET A 259 -16.93 -7.28 28.77
C MET A 259 -16.92 -6.85 27.27
N GLY A 260 -17.98 -6.21 26.78
CA GLY A 260 -17.98 -5.61 25.44
C GLY A 260 -16.93 -4.52 25.28
N ASP A 261 -16.65 -3.76 26.33
CA ASP A 261 -15.65 -2.70 26.33
C ASP A 261 -14.22 -3.25 26.26
N VAL A 262 -13.97 -4.48 26.76
CA VAL A 262 -12.69 -5.18 26.62
C VAL A 262 -12.41 -5.51 25.15
N LEU A 263 -13.41 -6.00 24.40
CA LEU A 263 -13.28 -6.25 22.97
C LEU A 263 -13.11 -4.94 22.18
N ARG A 264 -13.75 -3.88 22.61
CA ARG A 264 -13.59 -2.55 22.05
C ARG A 264 -12.18 -1.98 22.30
N LEU A 265 -11.60 -2.21 23.45
CA LEU A 265 -10.19 -1.89 23.72
C LEU A 265 -9.26 -2.70 22.82
N ALA A 266 -9.52 -3.98 22.60
CA ALA A 266 -8.77 -4.80 21.65
C ALA A 266 -8.85 -4.24 20.23
N PHE A 267 -10.03 -3.80 19.78
CA PHE A 267 -10.21 -3.07 18.53
C PHE A 267 -9.30 -1.83 18.48
N CYS A 268 -9.32 -0.99 19.51
CA CYS A 268 -8.52 0.22 19.59
C CYS A 268 -7.02 -0.07 19.52
N VAL A 269 -6.53 -1.07 20.26
CA VAL A 269 -5.11 -1.47 20.27
C VAL A 269 -4.66 -1.94 18.89
N VAL A 270 -5.43 -2.82 18.25
CA VAL A 270 -5.08 -3.32 16.91
C VAL A 270 -5.16 -2.22 15.86
N LEU A 271 -6.15 -1.34 15.93
CA LEU A 271 -6.30 -0.22 15.01
C LEU A 271 -5.16 0.79 15.15
N LEU A 272 -4.78 1.13 16.38
CA LEU A 272 -3.66 2.02 16.66
C LEU A 272 -2.34 1.42 16.14
N TRP A 273 -2.12 0.13 16.44
CA TRP A 273 -0.94 -0.58 15.95
C TRP A 273 -0.89 -0.60 14.41
N ALA A 274 -2.02 -0.85 13.74
CA ALA A 274 -2.10 -0.79 12.28
C ALA A 274 -1.76 0.60 11.74
N ALA A 275 -2.31 1.65 12.34
CA ALA A 275 -2.06 3.04 11.95
C ALA A 275 -0.60 3.44 12.17
N VAL A 276 0.01 3.05 13.29
CA VAL A 276 1.42 3.33 13.59
C VAL A 276 2.33 2.60 12.61
N ARG A 277 2.08 1.33 12.33
CA ARG A 277 2.87 0.56 11.34
C ARG A 277 2.79 1.17 9.94
N GLU A 278 1.62 1.56 9.51
CA GLU A 278 1.43 2.22 8.21
C GLU A 278 2.17 3.57 8.16
N ALA A 279 2.08 4.35 9.25
CA ALA A 279 2.81 5.61 9.37
C ALA A 279 4.33 5.40 9.31
N ALA A 280 4.85 4.41 10.03
CA ALA A 280 6.26 4.07 10.04
C ALA A 280 6.75 3.59 8.66
N ALA A 281 5.98 2.72 8.00
CA ALA A 281 6.27 2.27 6.63
C ALA A 281 6.32 3.45 5.64
N ALA A 282 5.37 4.40 5.74
CA ALA A 282 5.35 5.59 4.90
C ALA A 282 6.56 6.53 5.15
N VAL A 283 7.00 6.66 6.41
CA VAL A 283 8.21 7.44 6.76
C VAL A 283 9.46 6.77 6.20
N ALA A 284 9.59 5.44 6.38
CA ALA A 284 10.71 4.66 5.85
C ALA A 284 10.80 4.75 4.32
N ALA A 285 9.65 4.60 3.62
CA ALA A 285 9.61 4.72 2.17
C ALA A 285 10.04 6.11 1.68
N ARG A 286 9.61 7.18 2.37
CA ARG A 286 10.03 8.56 2.06
C ARG A 286 11.51 8.80 2.31
N ALA A 287 12.05 8.25 3.42
CA ALA A 287 13.48 8.34 3.72
C ALA A 287 14.31 7.63 2.65
N ALA A 288 13.93 6.42 2.27
CA ALA A 288 14.59 5.67 1.19
C ALA A 288 14.53 6.41 -0.16
N ALA A 289 13.38 7.03 -0.50
CA ALA A 289 13.25 7.81 -1.72
C ALA A 289 14.11 9.09 -1.71
N ARG A 290 14.26 9.76 -0.55
CA ARG A 290 15.14 10.92 -0.40
C ARG A 290 16.61 10.51 -0.57
N GLU A 291 17.01 9.42 0.04
CA GLU A 291 18.38 8.90 -0.04
C GLU A 291 18.75 8.52 -1.46
N ARG A 292 17.88 7.81 -2.19
CA ARG A 292 18.09 7.51 -3.61
C ARG A 292 18.28 8.78 -4.45
N ARG A 293 17.45 9.82 -4.24
CA ARG A 293 17.59 11.10 -4.95
C ARG A 293 18.88 11.83 -4.58
N ARG A 294 19.37 11.67 -3.34
CA ARG A 294 20.66 12.22 -2.91
C ARG A 294 21.78 11.51 -3.66
N ILE A 295 21.82 10.18 -3.62
CA ILE A 295 22.83 9.38 -4.32
C ILE A 295 22.83 9.68 -5.82
N ALA A 296 21.65 9.78 -6.44
CA ALA A 296 21.55 10.12 -7.87
C ALA A 296 22.16 11.48 -8.20
N ARG A 297 21.99 12.50 -7.33
CA ARG A 297 22.64 13.82 -7.52
C ARG A 297 24.14 13.74 -7.30
N ASP A 298 24.61 13.06 -6.25
CA ASP A 298 26.04 12.92 -5.94
C ASP A 298 26.79 12.22 -7.10
N ILE A 299 26.15 11.19 -7.72
CA ILE A 299 26.70 10.54 -8.93
C ILE A 299 26.71 11.50 -10.11
N HIS A 300 25.64 12.30 -10.29
CA HIS A 300 25.56 13.25 -11.41
C HIS A 300 26.61 14.35 -11.31
N ASP A 301 26.74 14.94 -10.13
CA ASP A 301 27.58 16.11 -9.90
C ASP A 301 29.09 15.75 -9.75
N GLY A 302 29.38 14.52 -9.31
CA GLY A 302 30.76 14.01 -9.19
C GLY A 302 31.18 13.18 -10.39
N VAL A 303 30.76 11.91 -10.43
CA VAL A 303 31.27 10.92 -11.38
C VAL A 303 31.02 11.29 -12.83
N ALA A 304 29.80 11.77 -13.15
CA ALA A 304 29.47 12.10 -14.53
C ALA A 304 30.24 13.32 -15.06
N GLN A 305 30.54 14.30 -14.19
CA GLN A 305 31.34 15.47 -14.58
C GLN A 305 32.81 15.09 -14.79
N GLU A 306 33.39 14.27 -13.92
CA GLU A 306 34.78 13.81 -14.07
C GLU A 306 34.96 12.94 -15.32
N LEU A 307 34.04 12.02 -15.58
CA LEU A 307 34.08 11.22 -16.82
C LEU A 307 33.90 12.06 -18.07
N ALA A 308 33.09 13.12 -18.06
CA ALA A 308 32.97 14.05 -19.16
C ALA A 308 34.22 14.89 -19.34
N PHE A 309 34.95 15.23 -18.26
CA PHE A 309 36.24 15.88 -18.32
C PHE A 309 37.31 14.96 -18.97
N ILE A 310 37.43 13.72 -18.46
CA ILE A 310 38.38 12.72 -19.02
C ILE A 310 38.11 12.51 -20.49
N ARG A 311 36.87 12.31 -20.93
CA ARG A 311 36.49 12.14 -22.32
C ARG A 311 36.93 13.32 -23.19
N ARG A 312 36.68 14.58 -22.74
CA ARG A 312 37.03 15.77 -23.48
C ARG A 312 38.53 15.95 -23.62
N HIS A 313 39.32 15.56 -22.59
CA HIS A 313 40.78 15.68 -22.66
C HIS A 313 41.40 14.58 -23.53
N ALA A 314 40.95 13.34 -23.41
CA ALA A 314 41.39 12.25 -24.27
C ALA A 314 41.06 12.50 -25.75
N ALA A 315 39.87 13.04 -26.04
CA ALA A 315 39.48 13.37 -27.43
C ALA A 315 40.33 14.47 -28.10
N ARG A 316 41.12 15.24 -27.34
CA ARG A 316 42.06 16.23 -27.90
C ARG A 316 43.37 15.59 -28.36
N LEU A 317 43.65 14.36 -27.96
CA LEU A 317 44.81 13.56 -28.34
C LEU A 317 44.46 12.70 -29.57
N ALA A 318 43.93 13.33 -30.60
CA ALA A 318 43.47 12.65 -31.81
C ALA A 318 44.65 11.91 -32.52
N GLY A 319 44.42 10.64 -32.89
CA GLY A 319 45.43 9.78 -33.53
C GLY A 319 46.24 8.91 -32.57
N ASP A 320 46.02 9.01 -31.25
CA ASP A 320 46.61 8.11 -30.27
C ASP A 320 45.65 6.94 -29.97
N PRO A 321 45.99 5.69 -30.25
CA PRO A 321 45.12 4.53 -30.00
C PRO A 321 44.73 4.34 -28.53
N GLU A 322 45.62 4.75 -27.61
CA GLU A 322 45.31 4.67 -26.16
C GLU A 322 44.29 5.73 -25.76
N ALA A 323 44.39 6.95 -26.30
CA ALA A 323 43.44 8.02 -26.11
C ALA A 323 42.03 7.64 -26.64
N GLU A 324 41.97 6.98 -27.81
CA GLU A 324 40.68 6.47 -28.33
C GLU A 324 40.06 5.43 -27.43
N GLN A 325 40.82 4.52 -26.83
CA GLN A 325 40.33 3.56 -25.84
C GLN A 325 39.80 4.25 -24.58
N ILE A 326 40.48 5.30 -24.12
CA ILE A 326 40.02 6.10 -22.95
C ILE A 326 38.71 6.80 -23.28
N VAL A 327 38.53 7.36 -24.47
CA VAL A 327 37.26 7.99 -24.90
C VAL A 327 36.12 6.98 -24.86
N VAL A 328 36.33 5.80 -25.47
CA VAL A 328 35.32 4.73 -25.50
C VAL A 328 34.95 4.25 -24.08
N ALA A 329 35.96 4.08 -23.21
CA ALA A 329 35.73 3.69 -21.81
C ALA A 329 34.97 4.77 -21.01
N ALA A 330 35.32 6.04 -21.16
CA ALA A 330 34.65 7.16 -20.53
C ALA A 330 33.20 7.33 -21.00
N GLU A 331 32.96 7.14 -22.31
CA GLU A 331 31.59 7.18 -22.86
C GLU A 331 30.73 6.04 -22.34
N ARG A 332 31.29 4.84 -22.20
CA ARG A 332 30.60 3.71 -21.58
C ARG A 332 30.25 4.01 -20.12
N ALA A 333 31.24 4.46 -19.32
CA ALA A 333 31.03 4.81 -17.93
C ALA A 333 30.01 5.96 -17.73
N LEU A 334 30.01 6.96 -18.64
CA LEU A 334 28.99 8.01 -18.67
C LEU A 334 27.59 7.48 -18.96
N ARG A 335 27.46 6.52 -19.89
CA ARG A 335 26.16 5.87 -20.16
C ARG A 335 25.68 5.10 -18.94
N ASP A 336 26.55 4.34 -18.30
CA ASP A 336 26.24 3.55 -17.11
C ASP A 336 25.87 4.45 -15.92
N SER A 337 26.59 5.55 -15.72
CA SER A 337 26.30 6.54 -14.68
C SER A 337 24.91 7.19 -14.88
N ARG A 338 24.60 7.67 -16.09
CA ARG A 338 23.29 8.25 -16.41
C ARG A 338 22.15 7.25 -16.22
N TRP A 339 22.40 6.01 -16.61
CA TRP A 339 21.45 4.94 -16.42
C TRP A 339 21.20 4.66 -14.94
N ALA A 340 22.25 4.60 -14.10
CA ALA A 340 22.14 4.42 -12.64
C ALA A 340 21.32 5.55 -11.99
N ILE A 341 21.55 6.81 -12.41
CA ILE A 341 20.81 7.99 -11.94
C ILE A 341 19.32 7.86 -12.27
N GLU A 342 19.01 7.50 -13.51
CA GLU A 342 17.64 7.32 -13.96
C GLU A 342 16.94 6.21 -13.16
N HIS A 343 17.66 5.11 -12.89
CA HIS A 343 17.14 3.98 -12.15
C HIS A 343 16.91 4.28 -10.67
N LEU A 344 17.83 4.97 -10.01
CA LEU A 344 17.69 5.42 -8.61
C LEU A 344 16.51 6.38 -8.40
N SER A 345 16.08 7.06 -9.46
CA SER A 345 14.97 8.02 -9.43
C SER A 345 13.58 7.38 -9.60
N ARG A 346 13.50 6.07 -9.90
CA ARG A 346 12.25 5.36 -10.21
C ARG A 346 11.48 4.91 -8.96
N PRO A 347 10.12 4.83 -9.03
CA PRO A 347 9.33 4.09 -8.07
C PRO A 347 9.65 2.58 -8.13
N LEU A 348 9.70 1.90 -6.98
CA LEU A 348 9.99 0.45 -6.90
C LEU A 348 8.86 -0.44 -7.41
N ASP A 349 7.63 0.07 -7.45
CA ASP A 349 6.41 -0.69 -7.74
C ASP A 349 5.88 -0.40 -9.16
N GLU A 350 6.74 0.08 -10.07
CA GLU A 350 6.31 0.35 -11.44
C GLU A 350 6.26 -0.95 -12.25
N PRO A 351 5.11 -1.28 -12.90
CA PRO A 351 4.98 -2.46 -13.74
C PRO A 351 6.03 -2.49 -14.86
N LEU A 352 6.57 -3.70 -15.18
CA LEU A 352 7.64 -3.89 -16.13
C LEU A 352 7.34 -3.26 -17.50
N GLU A 353 6.12 -3.44 -17.99
CA GLU A 353 5.69 -2.90 -19.28
C GLU A 353 5.78 -1.37 -19.34
N ARG A 354 5.51 -0.67 -18.25
CA ARG A 354 5.65 0.80 -18.19
C ARG A 354 7.10 1.23 -18.15
N VAL A 355 7.93 0.49 -17.43
CA VAL A 355 9.37 0.74 -17.36
C VAL A 355 9.99 0.63 -18.74
N LEU A 356 9.72 -0.46 -19.46
CA LEU A 356 10.29 -0.71 -20.79
C LEU A 356 9.71 0.23 -21.84
N ALA A 357 8.40 0.52 -21.85
CA ALA A 357 7.78 1.44 -22.78
C ALA A 357 8.33 2.86 -22.63
N ARG A 358 8.48 3.35 -21.40
CA ARG A 358 9.10 4.66 -21.15
C ARG A 358 10.56 4.68 -21.57
N HIS A 359 11.32 3.62 -21.27
CA HIS A 359 12.72 3.52 -21.66
C HIS A 359 12.87 3.52 -23.17
N ALA A 360 12.02 2.77 -23.89
CA ALA A 360 11.94 2.77 -25.34
C ALA A 360 11.66 4.17 -25.89
N ALA A 361 10.69 4.91 -25.32
CA ALA A 361 10.38 6.28 -25.73
C ALA A 361 11.55 7.26 -25.53
N VAL A 362 12.26 7.17 -24.40
CA VAL A 362 13.45 8.01 -24.12
C VAL A 362 14.57 7.72 -25.10
N ILE A 363 14.79 6.46 -25.43
CA ILE A 363 15.85 6.07 -26.39
C ILE A 363 15.45 6.52 -27.80
N ALA A 364 14.21 6.33 -28.22
CA ALA A 364 13.69 6.79 -29.49
C ALA A 364 13.95 8.31 -29.69
N ALA A 365 13.58 9.12 -28.69
CA ALA A 365 13.83 10.57 -28.74
C ALA A 365 15.32 10.94 -28.82
N ARG A 366 16.20 10.14 -28.25
CA ARG A 366 17.66 10.38 -28.26
C ARG A 366 18.36 9.90 -29.53
N THR A 367 17.90 8.79 -30.06
CA THR A 367 18.54 8.12 -31.22
C THR A 367 17.98 8.55 -32.54
N GLY A 368 16.77 9.09 -32.58
CA GLY A 368 16.04 9.41 -33.81
C GLY A 368 15.48 8.17 -34.53
N VAL A 369 15.61 6.97 -33.94
CA VAL A 369 15.02 5.72 -34.45
C VAL A 369 13.56 5.63 -34.01
N ALA A 370 12.67 5.27 -34.93
CA ALA A 370 11.27 5.04 -34.55
C ALA A 370 11.16 3.74 -33.75
N VAL A 371 10.68 3.82 -32.49
CA VAL A 371 10.51 2.64 -31.62
C VAL A 371 9.02 2.40 -31.36
N THR A 372 8.54 1.22 -31.71
CA THR A 372 7.19 0.76 -31.37
C THR A 372 7.25 -0.24 -30.23
N PHE A 373 6.32 -0.15 -29.29
CA PHE A 373 6.27 -1.03 -28.12
C PHE A 373 4.91 -1.72 -28.04
N SER A 374 4.92 -3.04 -27.97
CA SER A 374 3.75 -3.89 -27.79
C SER A 374 3.90 -4.79 -26.58
N THR A 375 2.80 -5.10 -25.88
CA THR A 375 2.82 -6.00 -24.72
C THR A 375 1.66 -6.98 -24.76
N SER A 376 1.92 -8.22 -24.35
CA SER A 376 0.93 -9.26 -24.16
C SER A 376 1.01 -9.76 -22.71
N GLY A 377 -0.01 -9.35 -21.90
CA GLY A 377 -0.07 -9.63 -20.48
C GLY A 377 0.67 -8.59 -19.62
N SER A 378 0.66 -8.80 -18.30
CA SER A 378 1.40 -8.01 -17.31
C SER A 378 2.26 -8.94 -16.45
N ALA A 379 3.55 -8.65 -16.32
CA ALA A 379 4.49 -9.44 -15.54
C ALA A 379 4.92 -8.67 -14.29
N GLU A 380 4.73 -9.28 -13.11
CA GLU A 380 5.33 -8.81 -11.87
C GLU A 380 6.74 -9.42 -11.74
N VAL A 381 7.77 -8.62 -11.94
CA VAL A 381 9.17 -9.07 -11.82
C VAL A 381 9.90 -8.28 -10.74
N GLY A 382 10.96 -8.85 -10.21
CA GLY A 382 11.85 -8.14 -9.28
C GLY A 382 12.57 -6.96 -9.96
N PRO A 383 13.02 -5.97 -9.17
CA PRO A 383 13.71 -4.80 -9.69
C PRO A 383 14.98 -5.16 -10.48
N GLU A 384 15.69 -6.22 -10.10
CA GLU A 384 16.90 -6.70 -10.78
C GLU A 384 16.61 -7.18 -12.22
N VAL A 385 15.51 -7.94 -12.40
CA VAL A 385 15.08 -8.41 -13.73
C VAL A 385 14.65 -7.22 -14.60
N SER A 386 13.86 -6.31 -14.04
CA SER A 386 13.41 -5.09 -14.74
C SER A 386 14.59 -4.24 -15.20
N GLU A 387 15.63 -4.15 -14.37
CA GLU A 387 16.88 -3.46 -14.66
C GLU A 387 17.61 -4.08 -15.85
N VAL A 388 17.83 -5.40 -15.78
CA VAL A 388 18.55 -6.12 -16.82
C VAL A 388 17.84 -6.01 -18.17
N LEU A 389 16.52 -6.21 -18.19
CA LEU A 389 15.73 -6.09 -19.43
C LEU A 389 15.77 -4.67 -20.02
N ALA A 390 15.70 -3.63 -19.18
CA ALA A 390 15.81 -2.25 -19.66
C ALA A 390 17.21 -1.94 -20.24
N ARG A 391 18.28 -2.45 -19.63
CA ARG A 391 19.64 -2.31 -20.15
C ARG A 391 19.83 -3.02 -21.50
N ILE A 392 19.32 -4.25 -21.61
CA ILE A 392 19.40 -5.00 -22.87
C ILE A 392 18.61 -4.29 -23.96
N LEU A 393 17.40 -3.78 -23.66
CA LEU A 393 16.62 -2.96 -24.58
C LEU A 393 17.42 -1.74 -25.07
N GLY A 394 18.06 -1.02 -24.12
CA GLY A 394 18.86 0.15 -24.45
C GLY A 394 20.03 -0.14 -25.37
N GLU A 395 20.75 -1.21 -25.14
CA GLU A 395 21.89 -1.65 -25.94
C GLU A 395 21.44 -2.14 -27.32
N ALA A 396 20.34 -2.92 -27.39
CA ALA A 396 19.80 -3.40 -28.66
C ALA A 396 19.38 -2.25 -29.58
N VAL A 397 18.68 -1.23 -29.07
CA VAL A 397 18.28 -0.05 -29.85
C VAL A 397 19.48 0.79 -30.24
N ALA A 398 20.51 0.91 -29.40
CA ALA A 398 21.76 1.59 -29.76
C ALA A 398 22.49 0.86 -30.87
N ASN A 399 22.53 -0.47 -30.84
CA ASN A 399 23.11 -1.29 -31.91
C ASN A 399 22.31 -1.17 -33.21
N ALA A 400 20.98 -1.17 -33.15
CA ALA A 400 20.10 -0.96 -34.29
C ALA A 400 20.44 0.36 -35.02
N ARG A 401 20.63 1.45 -34.27
CA ARG A 401 21.06 2.74 -34.83
C ARG A 401 22.42 2.65 -35.54
N HIS A 402 23.40 1.96 -34.96
CA HIS A 402 24.71 1.76 -35.61
C HIS A 402 24.58 0.94 -36.88
N GLY A 403 23.59 0.04 -36.95
CA GLY A 403 23.21 -0.71 -38.14
C GLY A 403 22.28 0.04 -39.08
N ASN A 404 22.16 1.37 -38.98
CA ASN A 404 21.31 2.23 -39.82
C ASN A 404 19.82 1.82 -39.81
N ALA A 405 19.31 1.26 -38.74
CA ALA A 405 17.90 0.95 -38.61
C ALA A 405 17.04 2.22 -38.54
N SER A 406 15.90 2.19 -39.22
CA SER A 406 14.89 3.24 -39.21
C SER A 406 13.80 2.97 -38.18
N VAL A 407 13.47 1.70 -37.96
CA VAL A 407 12.41 1.25 -37.08
C VAL A 407 12.89 0.11 -36.17
N VAL A 408 12.49 0.17 -34.89
CA VAL A 408 12.70 -0.92 -33.95
C VAL A 408 11.35 -1.33 -33.34
N HIS A 409 11.02 -2.60 -33.42
CA HIS A 409 9.85 -3.19 -32.80
C HIS A 409 10.22 -3.88 -31.49
N VAL A 410 9.59 -3.49 -30.39
CA VAL A 410 9.79 -4.07 -29.06
C VAL A 410 8.53 -4.80 -28.66
N GLU A 411 8.66 -6.09 -28.36
CA GLU A 411 7.56 -6.96 -27.94
C GLU A 411 7.86 -7.52 -26.54
N LEU A 412 6.92 -7.37 -25.62
CA LEU A 412 6.98 -7.96 -24.28
C LEU A 412 5.85 -8.97 -24.10
N THR A 413 6.19 -10.22 -23.83
CA THR A 413 5.24 -11.28 -23.46
C THR A 413 5.43 -11.63 -21.99
N ALA A 414 4.34 -11.78 -21.23
CA ALA A 414 4.39 -12.00 -19.80
C ALA A 414 4.50 -13.49 -19.39
N ASP A 415 3.99 -14.41 -20.20
CA ASP A 415 4.00 -15.84 -19.93
C ASP A 415 4.22 -16.64 -21.23
N PRO A 416 5.44 -17.25 -21.44
CA PRO A 416 6.66 -17.01 -20.65
C PRO A 416 7.16 -15.60 -20.75
N LEU A 417 7.90 -15.10 -19.75
CA LEU A 417 8.43 -13.74 -19.78
C LEU A 417 9.52 -13.64 -20.86
N ARG A 418 9.20 -12.90 -21.92
CA ARG A 418 10.08 -12.74 -23.09
C ARG A 418 10.06 -11.31 -23.58
N LEU A 419 11.24 -10.74 -23.76
CA LEU A 419 11.47 -9.45 -24.43
C LEU A 419 12.11 -9.72 -25.79
N ARG A 420 11.50 -9.20 -26.87
CA ARG A 420 12.06 -9.24 -28.22
C ARG A 420 12.28 -7.82 -28.73
N VAL A 421 13.42 -7.57 -29.33
CA VAL A 421 13.79 -6.30 -29.96
C VAL A 421 14.21 -6.62 -31.40
N ILE A 422 13.48 -6.11 -32.37
CA ILE A 422 13.61 -6.43 -33.77
C ILE A 422 13.85 -5.12 -34.52
N ASP A 423 14.93 -5.01 -35.29
CA ASP A 423 15.24 -3.85 -36.10
C ASP A 423 15.27 -4.17 -37.63
N ASP A 424 15.08 -3.14 -38.42
CA ASP A 424 15.16 -3.16 -39.88
C ASP A 424 16.54 -2.73 -40.47
N GLY A 425 17.60 -2.79 -39.67
CA GLY A 425 18.93 -2.35 -40.02
C GLY A 425 19.66 -3.27 -40.98
N THR A 426 20.95 -2.97 -41.23
CA THR A 426 21.79 -3.72 -42.16
C THR A 426 22.10 -5.15 -41.74
N GLY A 427 21.86 -5.50 -40.46
CA GLY A 427 22.21 -6.80 -39.92
C GLY A 427 23.70 -7.13 -40.04
N PHE A 428 24.06 -8.35 -39.66
CA PHE A 428 25.44 -8.86 -39.72
C PHE A 428 25.44 -10.40 -39.75
N ASP A 429 26.55 -10.98 -40.17
CA ASP A 429 26.75 -12.43 -40.09
C ASP A 429 27.18 -12.81 -38.69
N THR A 430 26.31 -13.56 -38.01
CA THR A 430 26.53 -14.03 -36.63
C THR A 430 27.63 -15.08 -36.52
N ALA A 431 27.98 -15.78 -37.60
CA ALA A 431 29.03 -16.80 -37.64
C ALA A 431 30.41 -16.21 -37.90
N ALA A 432 30.49 -15.12 -38.68
CA ALA A 432 31.73 -14.47 -39.08
C ALA A 432 32.17 -13.36 -38.10
N SER A 433 31.27 -12.83 -37.27
CA SER A 433 31.55 -11.71 -36.37
C SER A 433 32.12 -12.20 -35.04
N THR A 434 33.31 -11.70 -34.66
CA THR A 434 33.75 -11.76 -33.28
C THR A 434 32.76 -10.97 -32.45
N PRO A 435 32.18 -11.53 -31.35
CA PRO A 435 31.19 -10.81 -30.54
C PRO A 435 31.77 -9.49 -30.09
N GLY A 436 31.25 -8.38 -30.59
CA GLY A 436 31.62 -7.06 -30.09
C GLY A 436 31.22 -6.94 -28.62
N PHE A 437 31.85 -5.99 -27.92
CA PHE A 437 31.63 -5.77 -26.46
C PHE A 437 30.17 -5.62 -26.06
N GLY A 438 29.28 -5.15 -26.96
CA GLY A 438 27.84 -4.98 -26.68
C GLY A 438 27.09 -6.30 -26.53
N LEU A 439 27.29 -7.26 -27.44
CA LEU A 439 26.59 -8.56 -27.41
C LEU A 439 27.08 -9.42 -26.26
N GLY A 440 28.39 -9.42 -25.96
CA GLY A 440 28.96 -10.09 -24.78
C GLY A 440 28.35 -9.57 -23.49
N GLY A 441 28.33 -8.26 -23.33
CA GLY A 441 27.74 -7.63 -22.12
C GLY A 441 26.23 -7.85 -21.97
N MET A 442 25.48 -7.99 -23.06
CA MET A 442 24.05 -8.37 -22.98
C MET A 442 23.87 -9.81 -22.51
N ARG A 443 24.68 -10.76 -22.99
CA ARG A 443 24.65 -12.17 -22.55
C ARG A 443 25.00 -12.31 -21.06
N GLU A 444 26.07 -11.67 -20.62
CA GLU A 444 26.49 -11.66 -19.22
C GLU A 444 25.38 -11.12 -18.30
N ARG A 445 24.75 -10.01 -18.68
CA ARG A 445 23.64 -9.43 -17.92
C ARG A 445 22.41 -10.33 -17.86
N ALA A 446 22.03 -10.94 -18.98
CA ALA A 446 20.92 -11.90 -18.99
C ALA A 446 21.18 -13.08 -18.06
N ALA A 447 22.41 -13.61 -18.05
CA ALA A 447 22.80 -14.72 -17.17
C ALA A 447 22.70 -14.36 -15.68
N LEU A 448 22.96 -13.11 -15.27
CA LEU A 448 22.84 -12.66 -13.87
C LEU A 448 21.44 -12.83 -13.28
N VAL A 449 20.41 -12.79 -14.12
CA VAL A 449 19.01 -12.96 -13.72
C VAL A 449 18.42 -14.31 -14.14
N GLY A 450 19.26 -15.24 -14.59
CA GLY A 450 18.82 -16.57 -15.04
C GLY A 450 18.05 -16.58 -16.37
N ALA A 451 18.21 -15.51 -17.18
CA ALA A 451 17.59 -15.40 -18.48
C ALA A 451 18.53 -15.89 -19.60
N GLU A 452 17.95 -16.40 -20.67
CA GLU A 452 18.64 -16.79 -21.87
C GLU A 452 18.53 -15.69 -22.93
N LEU A 453 19.66 -15.28 -23.52
CA LEU A 453 19.71 -14.29 -24.60
C LEU A 453 20.07 -14.96 -25.93
N SER A 454 19.22 -14.77 -26.91
CA SER A 454 19.45 -15.20 -28.30
C SER A 454 19.51 -13.99 -29.24
N VAL A 455 20.38 -14.08 -30.24
CA VAL A 455 20.54 -13.06 -31.30
C VAL A 455 20.45 -13.74 -32.64
N ARG A 456 19.59 -13.22 -33.51
CA ARG A 456 19.45 -13.64 -34.90
C ARG A 456 19.68 -12.43 -35.78
N SER A 457 20.62 -12.52 -36.70
CA SER A 457 20.93 -11.47 -37.68
C SER A 457 21.44 -12.07 -38.97
N ASN A 458 21.06 -11.45 -40.05
CA ASN A 458 21.59 -11.76 -41.37
C ASN A 458 21.90 -10.45 -42.11
N PRO A 459 22.96 -10.39 -42.93
CA PRO A 459 23.24 -9.21 -43.72
C PRO A 459 22.06 -8.78 -44.61
N GLY A 460 21.64 -7.53 -44.48
CA GLY A 460 20.51 -6.94 -45.20
C GLY A 460 19.10 -7.25 -44.62
N ALA A 461 19.01 -8.00 -43.51
CA ALA A 461 17.72 -8.45 -42.95
C ALA A 461 17.45 -7.98 -41.50
N GLY A 462 18.27 -7.03 -41.00
CA GLY A 462 18.14 -6.53 -39.61
C GLY A 462 18.62 -7.51 -38.56
N THR A 463 18.26 -7.20 -37.30
CA THR A 463 18.65 -8.02 -36.14
C THR A 463 17.45 -8.24 -35.22
N GLU A 464 17.34 -9.44 -34.69
CA GLU A 464 16.45 -9.80 -33.58
C GLU A 464 17.30 -10.14 -32.35
N VAL A 465 17.06 -9.44 -31.25
CA VAL A 465 17.56 -9.76 -29.91
C VAL A 465 16.38 -10.25 -29.07
N ALA A 466 16.45 -11.46 -28.54
CA ALA A 466 15.41 -12.00 -27.68
C ALA A 466 16.00 -12.44 -26.33
N VAL A 467 15.31 -12.09 -25.25
CA VAL A 467 15.63 -12.49 -23.88
C VAL A 467 14.43 -13.22 -23.30
N GLU A 468 14.66 -14.43 -22.80
CA GLU A 468 13.63 -15.26 -22.21
C GLU A 468 14.01 -15.67 -20.77
N LEU A 469 13.11 -15.43 -19.84
CA LEU A 469 13.26 -15.83 -18.45
C LEU A 469 12.58 -17.20 -18.25
N ARG A 470 13.34 -18.18 -17.76
CA ARG A 470 12.85 -19.52 -17.48
C ARG A 470 12.30 -19.65 -16.04
#